data_58c647db53707e57eb46c86fbc358832
#
_entry.id   58c647db53707e57eb46c86fbc358832
#
_cell.length_a   1.000
_cell.length_b   1.000
_cell.length_c   1.000
_cell.angle_alpha   90.00
_cell.angle_beta   90.00
_cell.angle_gamma   90.00
#
_symmetry.space_group_name_H-M   'P 1'
#
loop_
_entity.id
_entity.type
_entity.pdbx_description
1 polymer ?
#
loop_
_entity_poly.entity_id
_entity_poly.type
_entity_poly.pdbx_seq_one_letter_code
_entity_poly.pdbx_strand_id
1 'polypeptide(L)'
;MKPLRPSVPPLLWILPVLVLHAGFFFIGFFHWMLVAGLIFSVAFMRPRTEWPAWFLLFGCVSMLQYFVVSWLTFGTLGGSYAAQGPLLLLIGNWVHPLFPMAGAALVQKQGIRPDNAHTLRGMSLLHLSAVLVAALFTLRDFWYIFSEGMVGDVRQGRIVDMQPIVLPDSAPVLLNFGLSHFMGAFVGIILVFPVALWLLVPKNHAGSKRIINSALIYLYLIPLALLLGNVVDANPEAGLANMLQILLLAAVVVFSFLHGWRGAALSVLTVSIMIAVNDHLRGNAGNLLELQLFVAVMGSMALLFGASVDELKLSENALQSDKGRLQKALAALADSTRRSMHSEELERKRLARELHDDMGQILTAMQAQISVSQQPDGDADRRANSQSLERLTQKMGASLKSVVNALTPDELNQLGLYAAITYGSPAQLCEVSHIGYQVDLQGNSLPLDALD
;
A
#
# COMPACT_ATOMS: atom_id res chain seq x y z
N MET A 1 7.17 -2.40 17.65
CA MET A 1 7.14 -3.39 16.54
C MET A 1 8.45 -4.15 16.53
N LYS A 2 8.43 -5.45 16.76
CA LYS A 2 9.63 -6.29 16.70
C LYS A 2 10.13 -6.29 15.24
N PRO A 3 11.45 -6.09 14.99
CA PRO A 3 11.98 -6.25 13.63
C PRO A 3 11.66 -7.67 13.16
N LEU A 4 11.20 -7.80 11.91
CA LEU A 4 11.04 -9.09 11.24
C LEU A 4 12.42 -9.80 11.31
N ARG A 5 12.59 -10.69 12.28
CA ARG A 5 13.76 -11.57 12.30
C ARG A 5 13.58 -12.52 11.11
N PRO A 6 14.47 -12.53 10.13
CA PRO A 6 14.46 -13.56 9.12
C PRO A 6 14.61 -14.91 9.83
N SER A 7 13.73 -15.84 9.51
CA SER A 7 13.70 -17.20 10.07
C SER A 7 14.92 -18.04 9.67
N VAL A 8 15.82 -17.47 8.86
CA VAL A 8 17.00 -18.17 8.32
C VAL A 8 18.25 -17.56 8.94
N PRO A 9 19.14 -18.37 9.55
CA PRO A 9 20.41 -17.90 10.08
C PRO A 9 21.24 -17.18 9.02
N PRO A 10 22.00 -16.11 9.37
CA PRO A 10 22.79 -15.34 8.41
C PRO A 10 23.74 -16.17 7.55
N LEU A 11 24.34 -17.23 8.10
CA LEU A 11 25.23 -18.14 7.37
C LEU A 11 24.52 -18.88 6.21
N LEU A 12 23.25 -19.25 6.35
CA LEU A 12 22.50 -19.93 5.28
C LEU A 12 22.18 -19.00 4.11
N TRP A 13 22.25 -17.68 4.30
CA TRP A 13 22.05 -16.70 3.24
C TRP A 13 23.33 -16.40 2.46
N ILE A 14 24.49 -16.53 3.09
CA ILE A 14 25.78 -16.19 2.48
C ILE A 14 26.03 -17.05 1.24
N LEU A 15 25.88 -18.36 1.34
CA LEU A 15 26.18 -19.26 0.23
C LEU A 15 25.29 -19.02 -1.02
N PRO A 16 23.94 -18.97 -0.91
CA PRO A 16 23.10 -18.63 -2.07
C PRO A 16 23.43 -17.27 -2.68
N VAL A 17 23.71 -16.25 -1.86
CA VAL A 17 24.06 -14.90 -2.34
C VAL A 17 25.39 -14.93 -3.09
N LEU A 18 26.39 -15.67 -2.61
CA LEU A 18 27.68 -15.83 -3.30
C LEU A 18 27.52 -16.55 -4.63
N VAL A 19 26.75 -17.63 -4.67
CA VAL A 19 26.47 -18.39 -5.91
C VAL A 19 25.73 -17.51 -6.92
N LEU A 20 24.72 -16.75 -6.46
CA LEU A 20 24.01 -15.80 -7.32
C LEU A 20 24.92 -14.67 -7.79
N HIS A 21 25.76 -14.12 -6.91
CA HIS A 21 26.71 -13.08 -7.26
C HIS A 21 27.68 -13.56 -8.35
N ALA A 22 28.27 -14.75 -8.18
CA ALA A 22 29.12 -15.33 -9.18
C ALA A 22 28.38 -15.60 -10.49
N GLY A 23 27.20 -16.24 -10.42
CA GLY A 23 26.37 -16.49 -11.59
C GLY A 23 25.99 -15.22 -12.35
N PHE A 24 25.50 -14.20 -11.64
CA PHE A 24 25.13 -12.93 -12.24
C PHE A 24 26.32 -12.16 -12.83
N PHE A 25 27.48 -12.28 -12.24
CA PHE A 25 28.71 -11.71 -12.80
C PHE A 25 29.03 -12.30 -14.16
N PHE A 26 29.01 -13.63 -14.30
CA PHE A 26 29.31 -14.30 -15.56
C PHE A 26 28.25 -14.13 -16.64
N ILE A 27 26.96 -14.09 -16.24
CA ILE A 27 25.84 -13.98 -17.19
C ILE A 27 25.63 -12.53 -17.65
N GLY A 28 25.84 -11.55 -16.75
CA GLY A 28 25.35 -10.20 -16.94
C GLY A 28 26.41 -9.11 -17.04
N PHE A 29 27.70 -9.46 -17.18
CA PHE A 29 28.81 -8.52 -16.96
C PHE A 29 28.70 -7.18 -17.72
N PHE A 30 28.17 -7.15 -18.92
CA PHE A 30 28.00 -5.91 -19.68
C PHE A 30 26.53 -5.59 -20.07
N HIS A 31 25.69 -6.62 -20.20
CA HIS A 31 24.32 -6.44 -20.67
C HIS A 31 23.40 -6.00 -19.55
N TRP A 32 23.50 -6.66 -18.40
CA TRP A 32 22.70 -6.38 -17.21
C TRP A 32 23.55 -6.57 -15.98
N MET A 33 23.82 -5.49 -15.26
CA MET A 33 24.54 -5.58 -13.99
C MET A 33 23.64 -6.19 -12.90
N LEU A 34 23.26 -7.46 -13.06
CA LEU A 34 22.38 -8.19 -12.12
C LEU A 34 22.96 -8.21 -10.70
N VAL A 35 24.30 -8.14 -10.61
CA VAL A 35 25.02 -7.99 -9.33
C VAL A 35 24.60 -6.71 -8.59
N ALA A 36 24.40 -5.60 -9.28
CA ALA A 36 23.93 -4.36 -8.67
C ALA A 36 22.54 -4.53 -8.04
N GLY A 37 21.64 -5.23 -8.74
CA GLY A 37 20.30 -5.58 -8.23
C GLY A 37 20.35 -6.53 -7.03
N LEU A 38 21.27 -7.50 -7.03
CA LEU A 38 21.47 -8.41 -5.91
C LEU A 38 21.96 -7.67 -4.65
N ILE A 39 23.01 -6.85 -4.80
CA ILE A 39 23.56 -6.05 -3.70
C ILE A 39 22.51 -5.10 -3.14
N PHE A 40 21.77 -4.41 -4.02
CA PHE A 40 20.67 -3.55 -3.65
C PHE A 40 19.61 -4.31 -2.83
N SER A 41 19.20 -5.50 -3.30
CA SER A 41 18.20 -6.34 -2.66
C SER A 41 18.63 -6.78 -1.26
N VAL A 42 19.86 -7.24 -1.13
CA VAL A 42 20.43 -7.66 0.17
C VAL A 42 20.50 -6.47 1.13
N ALA A 43 21.04 -5.34 0.68
CA ALA A 43 21.13 -4.13 1.51
C ALA A 43 19.74 -3.63 1.95
N PHE A 44 18.74 -3.67 1.06
CA PHE A 44 17.39 -3.24 1.39
C PHE A 44 16.70 -4.17 2.40
N MET A 45 16.92 -5.48 2.31
CA MET A 45 16.23 -6.47 3.15
C MET A 45 16.92 -6.74 4.48
N ARG A 46 18.23 -6.41 4.59
CA ARG A 46 19.00 -6.68 5.80
C ARG A 46 19.13 -5.45 6.68
N PRO A 47 19.22 -5.64 8.01
CA PRO A 47 19.39 -4.53 8.94
C PRO A 47 20.73 -3.83 8.69
N ARG A 48 20.76 -2.52 8.88
CA ARG A 48 21.97 -1.70 8.66
C ARG A 48 23.18 -2.13 9.49
N THR A 49 22.95 -2.78 10.61
CA THR A 49 24.02 -3.33 11.47
C THR A 49 24.84 -4.42 10.77
N GLU A 50 24.27 -5.10 9.78
CA GLU A 50 24.97 -6.13 9.01
C GLU A 50 25.66 -5.58 7.75
N TRP A 51 25.40 -4.33 7.36
CA TRP A 51 25.91 -3.73 6.14
C TRP A 51 27.44 -3.74 6.02
N PRO A 52 28.24 -3.46 7.08
CA PRO A 52 29.70 -3.55 6.96
C PRO A 52 30.17 -4.94 6.56
N ALA A 53 29.57 -5.99 7.11
CA ALA A 53 29.93 -7.38 6.76
C ALA A 53 29.55 -7.71 5.32
N TRP A 54 28.36 -7.31 4.86
CA TRP A 54 27.93 -7.48 3.47
C TRP A 54 28.77 -6.67 2.50
N PHE A 55 29.15 -5.46 2.85
CA PHE A 55 30.05 -4.62 2.06
C PHE A 55 31.42 -5.30 1.85
N LEU A 56 32.03 -5.77 2.93
CA LEU A 56 33.29 -6.51 2.87
C LEU A 56 33.17 -7.77 2.02
N LEU A 57 32.09 -8.55 2.22
CA LEU A 57 31.86 -9.77 1.46
C LEU A 57 31.75 -9.50 -0.04
N PHE A 58 30.90 -8.54 -0.44
CA PHE A 58 30.72 -8.18 -1.85
C PHE A 58 32.00 -7.60 -2.46
N GLY A 59 32.74 -6.77 -1.73
CA GLY A 59 34.02 -6.23 -2.17
C GLY A 59 35.05 -7.33 -2.40
N CYS A 60 35.20 -8.26 -1.47
CA CYS A 60 36.11 -9.40 -1.63
C CYS A 60 35.73 -10.30 -2.81
N VAL A 61 34.43 -10.61 -3.00
CA VAL A 61 33.96 -11.45 -4.09
C VAL A 61 34.14 -10.75 -5.44
N SER A 62 33.86 -9.46 -5.53
CA SER A 62 34.09 -8.67 -6.74
C SER A 62 35.59 -8.66 -7.12
N MET A 63 36.48 -8.50 -6.14
CA MET A 63 37.91 -8.57 -6.35
C MET A 63 38.34 -9.96 -6.84
N LEU A 64 37.89 -11.03 -6.20
CA LEU A 64 38.21 -12.40 -6.60
C LEU A 64 37.72 -12.66 -8.03
N GLN A 65 36.50 -12.27 -8.36
CA GLN A 65 35.92 -12.43 -9.70
C GLN A 65 36.74 -11.66 -10.75
N TYR A 66 37.13 -10.43 -10.42
CA TYR A 66 38.00 -9.64 -11.29
C TYR A 66 39.31 -10.37 -11.60
N PHE A 67 39.99 -10.90 -10.59
CA PHE A 67 41.23 -11.64 -10.78
C PHE A 67 41.03 -12.91 -11.60
N VAL A 68 39.97 -13.67 -11.34
CA VAL A 68 39.65 -14.88 -12.09
C VAL A 68 39.37 -14.56 -13.55
N VAL A 69 38.55 -13.56 -13.85
CA VAL A 69 38.24 -13.16 -15.23
C VAL A 69 39.47 -12.61 -15.94
N SER A 70 40.26 -11.78 -15.27
CA SER A 70 41.50 -11.25 -15.82
C SER A 70 42.50 -12.37 -16.19
N TRP A 71 42.64 -13.34 -15.30
CA TRP A 71 43.51 -14.50 -15.56
C TRP A 71 43.00 -15.38 -16.70
N LEU A 72 41.70 -15.64 -16.77
CA LEU A 72 41.07 -16.44 -17.85
C LEU A 72 41.12 -15.75 -19.20
N THR A 73 41.04 -14.41 -19.23
CA THR A 73 40.95 -13.65 -20.47
C THR A 73 42.34 -13.26 -21.01
N PHE A 74 43.26 -12.87 -20.14
CA PHE A 74 44.55 -12.29 -20.52
C PHE A 74 45.74 -13.11 -20.07
N GLY A 75 45.54 -14.21 -19.34
CA GLY A 75 46.63 -15.03 -18.80
C GLY A 75 47.43 -14.36 -17.66
N THR A 76 46.99 -13.17 -17.20
CA THR A 76 47.64 -12.39 -16.15
C THR A 76 46.67 -11.98 -15.09
N LEU A 77 47.10 -11.84 -13.82
CA LEU A 77 46.25 -11.47 -12.71
C LEU A 77 45.82 -9.97 -12.72
N GLY A 78 46.47 -9.17 -13.56
CA GLY A 78 46.17 -7.72 -13.63
C GLY A 78 45.43 -7.27 -14.89
N GLY A 79 45.33 -8.12 -15.92
CA GLY A 79 44.68 -7.77 -17.19
C GLY A 79 45.26 -6.51 -17.82
N SER A 80 44.47 -5.80 -18.59
CA SER A 80 44.79 -4.48 -19.15
C SER A 80 45.00 -3.40 -18.08
N TYR A 81 44.47 -3.59 -16.87
CA TYR A 81 44.61 -2.68 -15.76
C TYR A 81 45.87 -2.85 -14.91
N ALA A 82 46.69 -3.86 -15.22
CA ALA A 82 47.99 -4.08 -14.53
C ALA A 82 48.93 -2.87 -14.68
N ALA A 83 48.79 -2.11 -15.73
CA ALA A 83 49.58 -0.89 -15.99
C ALA A 83 49.25 0.28 -15.03
N GLN A 84 48.11 0.26 -14.38
CA GLN A 84 47.59 1.41 -13.58
C GLN A 84 47.88 1.36 -12.08
N GLY A 85 48.44 0.26 -11.62
CA GLY A 85 48.77 0.06 -10.22
C GLY A 85 47.62 -0.50 -9.37
N PRO A 86 47.99 -1.21 -8.29
CA PRO A 86 47.06 -1.97 -7.45
C PRO A 86 46.02 -1.09 -6.71
N LEU A 87 46.31 0.20 -6.52
CA LEU A 87 45.44 1.10 -5.76
C LEU A 87 44.15 1.43 -6.50
N LEU A 88 44.23 1.68 -7.81
CA LEU A 88 43.07 1.98 -8.67
C LEU A 88 42.15 0.78 -8.80
N LEU A 89 42.71 -0.38 -8.96
CA LEU A 89 42.01 -1.67 -8.96
C LEU A 89 41.27 -1.95 -7.65
N LEU A 90 41.94 -1.70 -6.52
CA LEU A 90 41.36 -1.84 -5.19
C LEU A 90 40.15 -0.89 -5.04
N ILE A 91 40.35 0.41 -5.26
CA ILE A 91 39.31 1.41 -5.06
C ILE A 91 38.08 1.08 -5.91
N GLY A 92 38.24 0.72 -7.18
CA GLY A 92 37.13 0.46 -8.07
C GLY A 92 36.22 -0.70 -7.69
N ASN A 93 36.82 -1.80 -7.32
CA ASN A 93 36.06 -2.98 -6.94
C ASN A 93 35.41 -2.83 -5.55
N TRP A 94 36.05 -2.10 -4.63
CA TRP A 94 35.49 -1.80 -3.33
C TRP A 94 34.38 -0.73 -3.37
N VAL A 95 34.43 0.20 -4.31
CA VAL A 95 33.36 1.20 -4.49
C VAL A 95 32.11 0.59 -5.13
N HIS A 96 32.27 -0.50 -5.90
CA HIS A 96 31.18 -1.16 -6.61
C HIS A 96 29.96 -1.50 -5.71
N PRO A 97 30.08 -2.15 -4.55
CA PRO A 97 28.93 -2.44 -3.70
C PRO A 97 28.37 -1.22 -2.97
N LEU A 98 29.11 -0.12 -2.86
CA LEU A 98 28.70 1.07 -2.14
C LEU A 98 27.48 1.74 -2.79
N PHE A 99 27.44 1.84 -4.13
CA PHE A 99 26.38 2.55 -4.85
C PHE A 99 24.99 1.88 -4.69
N PRO A 100 24.84 0.56 -4.91
CA PRO A 100 23.57 -0.11 -4.64
C PRO A 100 23.14 -0.04 -3.18
N MET A 101 24.09 -0.12 -2.24
CA MET A 101 23.80 0.03 -0.81
C MET A 101 23.32 1.44 -0.48
N ALA A 102 23.95 2.49 -1.03
CA ALA A 102 23.52 3.86 -0.87
C ALA A 102 22.11 4.09 -1.47
N GLY A 103 21.83 3.52 -2.63
CA GLY A 103 20.50 3.52 -3.23
C GLY A 103 19.45 2.86 -2.33
N ALA A 104 19.74 1.70 -1.77
CA ALA A 104 18.87 1.01 -0.82
C ALA A 104 18.64 1.85 0.44
N ALA A 105 19.69 2.52 0.96
CA ALA A 105 19.57 3.43 2.09
C ALA A 105 18.63 4.61 1.82
N LEU A 106 18.70 5.17 0.60
CA LEU A 106 17.86 6.28 0.18
C LEU A 106 16.37 5.88 0.20
N VAL A 107 16.04 4.73 -0.37
CA VAL A 107 14.66 4.19 -0.38
C VAL A 107 14.17 3.91 1.04
N GLN A 108 15.00 3.30 1.89
CA GLN A 108 14.66 3.05 3.30
C GLN A 108 14.45 4.37 4.08
N LYS A 109 15.25 5.42 3.80
CA LYS A 109 15.12 6.74 4.44
C LYS A 109 13.77 7.40 4.15
N GLN A 110 13.16 7.10 2.99
CA GLN A 110 11.82 7.55 2.61
C GLN A 110 10.68 6.75 3.27
N GLY A 111 10.99 5.88 4.22
CA GLY A 111 10.02 5.08 4.96
C GLY A 111 9.56 3.83 4.21
N ILE A 112 10.19 3.51 3.09
CA ILE A 112 9.90 2.28 2.36
C ILE A 112 10.59 1.10 3.07
N ARG A 113 9.82 0.06 3.33
CA ARG A 113 10.23 -1.19 3.99
C ARG A 113 9.89 -2.39 3.10
N PRO A 114 10.43 -3.58 3.37
CA PRO A 114 10.10 -4.76 2.56
C PRO A 114 8.61 -5.11 2.48
N ASP A 115 7.80 -4.70 3.45
CA ASP A 115 6.36 -4.95 3.50
C ASP A 115 5.51 -3.98 2.66
N ASN A 116 6.04 -2.80 2.32
CA ASN A 116 5.36 -1.79 1.51
C ASN A 116 6.13 -1.39 0.23
N ALA A 117 7.28 -2.01 -0.04
CA ALA A 117 8.09 -1.70 -1.22
C ALA A 117 7.39 -2.02 -2.56
N HIS A 118 6.37 -2.87 -2.52
CA HIS A 118 5.57 -3.26 -3.70
C HIS A 118 4.47 -2.26 -4.06
N THR A 119 4.23 -1.23 -3.24
CA THR A 119 3.27 -0.17 -3.56
C THR A 119 3.77 0.70 -4.72
N LEU A 120 2.86 1.44 -5.36
CA LEU A 120 3.22 2.35 -6.45
C LEU A 120 4.31 3.35 -6.00
N ARG A 121 4.17 3.92 -4.79
CA ARG A 121 5.18 4.80 -4.19
C ARG A 121 6.51 4.08 -3.99
N GLY A 122 6.49 2.84 -3.48
CA GLY A 122 7.69 2.03 -3.28
C GLY A 122 8.41 1.73 -4.58
N MET A 123 7.68 1.30 -5.61
CA MET A 123 8.22 1.03 -6.94
C MET A 123 8.74 2.29 -7.63
N SER A 124 8.05 3.44 -7.50
CA SER A 124 8.54 4.71 -8.06
C SER A 124 9.86 5.15 -7.42
N LEU A 125 9.98 5.06 -6.09
CA LEU A 125 11.23 5.36 -5.38
C LEU A 125 12.34 4.36 -5.70
N LEU A 126 12.02 3.10 -5.94
CA LEU A 126 12.96 2.11 -6.45
C LEU A 126 13.54 2.53 -7.81
N HIS A 127 12.68 2.92 -8.76
CA HIS A 127 13.12 3.37 -10.08
C HIS A 127 14.01 4.61 -9.99
N LEU A 128 13.61 5.61 -9.19
CA LEU A 128 14.42 6.81 -8.96
C LEU A 128 15.79 6.46 -8.36
N SER A 129 15.81 5.56 -7.38
CA SER A 129 17.04 5.07 -6.77
C SER A 129 17.90 4.29 -7.75
N ALA A 130 17.30 3.46 -8.61
CA ALA A 130 18.00 2.71 -9.66
C ALA A 130 18.66 3.65 -10.68
N VAL A 131 17.98 4.73 -11.07
CA VAL A 131 18.54 5.80 -11.92
C VAL A 131 19.77 6.42 -11.26
N LEU A 132 19.67 6.78 -9.98
CA LEU A 132 20.79 7.38 -9.24
C LEU A 132 21.98 6.42 -9.15
N VAL A 133 21.73 5.17 -8.82
CA VAL A 133 22.78 4.14 -8.74
C VAL A 133 23.44 3.92 -10.10
N ALA A 134 22.64 3.86 -11.17
CA ALA A 134 23.13 3.73 -12.54
C ALA A 134 24.02 4.93 -12.94
N ALA A 135 23.60 6.15 -12.59
CA ALA A 135 24.40 7.36 -12.85
C ALA A 135 25.73 7.32 -12.08
N LEU A 136 25.75 6.88 -10.85
CA LEU A 136 26.99 6.75 -10.05
C LEU A 136 27.95 5.71 -10.64
N PHE A 137 27.45 4.58 -11.14
CA PHE A 137 28.26 3.59 -11.86
C PHE A 137 28.85 4.18 -13.13
N THR A 138 28.05 4.85 -13.93
CA THR A 138 28.51 5.49 -15.17
C THR A 138 29.58 6.54 -14.91
N LEU A 139 29.39 7.39 -13.88
CA LEU A 139 30.39 8.38 -13.46
C LEU A 139 31.71 7.73 -13.04
N ARG A 140 31.65 6.64 -12.28
CA ARG A 140 32.82 5.88 -11.90
C ARG A 140 33.54 5.34 -13.14
N ASP A 141 32.80 4.76 -14.08
CA ASP A 141 33.39 4.15 -15.27
C ASP A 141 34.00 5.19 -16.21
N PHE A 142 33.36 6.36 -16.34
CA PHE A 142 33.98 7.50 -17.03
C PHE A 142 35.26 7.98 -16.35
N TRP A 143 35.26 8.04 -15.01
CA TRP A 143 36.48 8.40 -14.29
C TRP A 143 37.63 7.42 -14.59
N TYR A 144 37.37 6.10 -14.67
CA TYR A 144 38.35 5.12 -15.11
C TYR A 144 38.84 5.37 -16.52
N ILE A 145 37.91 5.48 -17.47
CA ILE A 145 38.23 5.67 -18.89
C ILE A 145 39.14 6.92 -19.08
N PHE A 146 38.76 8.04 -18.44
CA PHE A 146 39.57 9.26 -18.55
C PHE A 146 40.89 9.17 -17.81
N SER A 147 41.01 8.42 -16.72
CA SER A 147 42.27 8.21 -16.04
C SER A 147 43.21 7.30 -16.83
N GLU A 148 42.69 6.42 -17.65
CA GLU A 148 43.46 5.53 -18.53
C GLU A 148 43.82 6.18 -19.87
N GLY A 149 43.03 7.18 -20.29
CA GLY A 149 43.14 7.75 -21.61
C GLY A 149 42.75 6.80 -22.75
N MET A 150 42.06 5.70 -22.41
CA MET A 150 41.67 4.64 -23.34
C MET A 150 40.20 4.34 -23.20
N VAL A 151 39.49 4.14 -24.30
CA VAL A 151 38.12 3.67 -24.33
C VAL A 151 38.02 2.35 -25.10
N GLY A 152 37.28 1.42 -24.53
CA GLY A 152 37.00 0.14 -25.18
C GLY A 152 35.70 0.15 -25.94
N ASP A 153 35.70 -0.33 -27.18
CA ASP A 153 34.44 -0.62 -27.89
C ASP A 153 33.80 -1.86 -27.28
N VAL A 154 32.55 -1.73 -26.89
CA VAL A 154 31.81 -2.84 -26.23
C VAL A 154 31.02 -3.60 -27.29
N ARG A 155 31.49 -4.79 -27.65
CA ARG A 155 30.79 -5.71 -28.55
C ARG A 155 30.52 -7.03 -27.84
N GLN A 156 29.33 -7.57 -27.97
CA GLN A 156 28.89 -8.82 -27.32
C GLN A 156 29.13 -8.85 -25.79
N GLY A 157 29.02 -7.70 -25.13
CA GLY A 157 29.32 -7.62 -23.70
C GLY A 157 30.79 -7.80 -23.32
N ARG A 158 31.71 -7.71 -24.27
CA ARG A 158 33.14 -7.72 -24.04
C ARG A 158 33.75 -6.44 -24.60
N ILE A 159 34.77 -5.93 -23.92
CA ILE A 159 35.63 -4.89 -24.46
C ILE A 159 36.47 -5.50 -25.54
N VAL A 160 36.29 -5.07 -26.79
CA VAL A 160 36.97 -5.65 -27.97
C VAL A 160 37.91 -4.57 -28.42
N ASP A 161 38.41 -3.84 -28.71
CA ASP A 161 39.35 -2.84 -29.16
C ASP A 161 39.49 -1.65 -28.16
N MET A 162 40.62 -1.63 -27.48
CA MET A 162 41.01 -0.48 -26.66
C MET A 162 41.63 0.59 -27.56
N GLN A 163 40.99 1.75 -27.62
CA GLN A 163 41.48 2.87 -28.43
C GLN A 163 41.82 4.06 -27.52
N PRO A 164 42.85 4.84 -27.86
CA PRO A 164 43.14 6.08 -27.16
C PRO A 164 42.01 7.05 -27.34
N ILE A 165 41.70 7.82 -26.30
CA ILE A 165 40.67 8.83 -26.35
C ILE A 165 41.19 10.04 -27.11
N VAL A 166 40.62 10.27 -28.30
CA VAL A 166 40.88 11.45 -29.14
C VAL A 166 39.52 12.14 -29.37
N LEU A 167 39.27 13.23 -28.69
CA LEU A 167 38.05 14.03 -28.90
C LEU A 167 38.22 14.89 -30.13
N PRO A 168 37.16 15.06 -31.01
CA PRO A 168 35.79 14.54 -30.84
C PRO A 168 35.52 13.09 -31.30
N ASP A 169 36.48 12.45 -31.99
CA ASP A 169 36.25 11.17 -32.69
C ASP A 169 35.80 10.02 -31.79
N SER A 170 36.30 10.02 -30.55
CA SER A 170 35.86 9.02 -29.54
C SER A 170 34.53 9.29 -28.89
N ALA A 171 33.87 10.42 -29.14
CA ALA A 171 32.61 10.82 -28.48
C ALA A 171 31.46 9.82 -28.68
N PRO A 172 31.21 9.26 -29.88
CA PRO A 172 30.16 8.25 -30.07
C PRO A 172 30.41 6.97 -29.28
N VAL A 173 31.65 6.52 -29.21
CA VAL A 173 32.06 5.30 -28.45
C VAL A 173 31.89 5.55 -26.95
N LEU A 174 32.31 6.70 -26.44
CA LEU A 174 32.14 7.12 -25.05
C LEU A 174 30.66 7.20 -24.67
N LEU A 175 29.83 7.78 -25.53
CA LEU A 175 28.39 7.89 -25.30
C LEU A 175 27.75 6.50 -25.25
N ASN A 176 28.04 5.63 -26.22
CA ASN A 176 27.50 4.28 -26.25
C ASN A 176 27.95 3.47 -25.02
N PHE A 177 29.21 3.57 -24.62
CA PHE A 177 29.75 2.95 -23.43
C PHE A 177 28.99 3.44 -22.16
N GLY A 178 28.88 4.75 -21.98
CA GLY A 178 28.21 5.35 -20.83
C GLY A 178 26.74 4.96 -20.74
N LEU A 179 26.01 5.03 -21.85
CA LEU A 179 24.62 4.64 -21.92
C LEU A 179 24.40 3.15 -21.65
N SER A 180 25.27 2.27 -22.20
CA SER A 180 25.18 0.83 -21.98
C SER A 180 25.43 0.46 -20.51
N HIS A 181 26.39 1.10 -19.85
CA HIS A 181 26.65 0.88 -18.41
C HIS A 181 25.52 1.42 -17.54
N PHE A 182 25.01 2.60 -17.86
CA PHE A 182 23.85 3.18 -17.18
C PHE A 182 22.64 2.25 -17.27
N MET A 183 22.29 1.82 -18.48
CA MET A 183 21.14 0.94 -18.70
C MET A 183 21.36 -0.42 -18.07
N GLY A 184 22.57 -0.98 -18.12
CA GLY A 184 22.91 -2.25 -17.49
C GLY A 184 22.69 -2.25 -15.99
N ALA A 185 23.16 -1.21 -15.29
CA ALA A 185 22.97 -1.08 -13.85
C ALA A 185 21.50 -0.86 -13.48
N PHE A 186 20.80 0.02 -14.22
CA PHE A 186 19.37 0.28 -14.04
C PHE A 186 18.54 -1.00 -14.21
N VAL A 187 18.71 -1.69 -15.33
CA VAL A 187 18.01 -2.95 -15.65
C VAL A 187 18.32 -4.02 -14.60
N GLY A 188 19.57 -4.15 -14.18
CA GLY A 188 19.94 -5.12 -13.14
C GLY A 188 19.16 -4.94 -11.84
N ILE A 189 18.93 -3.69 -11.41
CA ILE A 189 18.14 -3.41 -10.19
C ILE A 189 16.67 -3.70 -10.40
N ILE A 190 16.07 -3.23 -11.50
CA ILE A 190 14.63 -3.41 -11.74
C ILE A 190 14.24 -4.87 -12.03
N LEU A 191 15.17 -5.70 -12.51
CA LEU A 191 14.94 -7.14 -12.71
C LEU A 191 15.04 -7.93 -11.41
N VAL A 192 16.13 -7.72 -10.67
CA VAL A 192 16.45 -8.58 -9.52
C VAL A 192 15.66 -8.20 -8.28
N PHE A 193 15.53 -6.91 -7.98
CA PHE A 193 14.92 -6.47 -6.72
C PHE A 193 13.45 -6.91 -6.56
N PRO A 194 12.54 -6.73 -7.54
CA PRO A 194 11.15 -7.15 -7.38
C PRO A 194 11.01 -8.66 -7.20
N VAL A 195 11.81 -9.44 -7.89
CA VAL A 195 11.82 -10.91 -7.75
C VAL A 195 12.33 -11.31 -6.37
N ALA A 196 13.43 -10.69 -5.90
CA ALA A 196 13.95 -10.92 -4.56
C ALA A 196 12.91 -10.50 -3.48
N LEU A 197 12.22 -9.38 -3.67
CA LEU A 197 11.15 -8.94 -2.78
C LEU A 197 10.00 -9.96 -2.71
N TRP A 198 9.63 -10.53 -3.85
CA TRP A 198 8.59 -11.56 -3.89
C TRP A 198 9.02 -12.85 -3.19
N LEU A 199 10.23 -13.34 -3.49
CA LEU A 199 10.72 -14.62 -2.98
C LEU A 199 11.09 -14.58 -1.48
N LEU A 200 11.63 -13.45 -1.00
CA LEU A 200 12.23 -13.35 0.34
C LEU A 200 11.29 -12.78 1.41
N VAL A 201 10.21 -12.13 1.02
CA VAL A 201 9.23 -11.57 1.96
C VAL A 201 8.00 -12.46 2.05
N PRO A 202 7.78 -13.21 3.16
CA PRO A 202 6.71 -14.22 3.29
C PRO A 202 5.31 -13.66 3.04
N LYS A 203 5.05 -12.40 3.42
CA LYS A 203 3.76 -11.73 3.18
C LYS A 203 3.42 -11.62 1.69
N ASN A 204 4.42 -11.66 0.82
CA ASN A 204 4.26 -11.53 -0.62
C ASN A 204 3.95 -12.88 -1.30
N HIS A 205 3.93 -13.99 -0.56
CA HIS A 205 3.66 -15.33 -1.12
C HIS A 205 2.17 -15.62 -1.35
N ALA A 206 1.27 -14.77 -0.86
CA ALA A 206 -0.16 -14.94 -1.11
C ALA A 206 -0.46 -14.96 -2.63
N GLY A 207 -1.10 -16.03 -3.11
CA GLY A 207 -1.41 -16.21 -4.54
C GLY A 207 -0.25 -16.73 -5.42
N SER A 208 0.94 -16.98 -4.87
CA SER A 208 2.11 -17.46 -5.64
C SER A 208 1.83 -18.73 -6.44
N LYS A 209 1.07 -19.69 -5.90
CA LYS A 209 0.69 -20.92 -6.62
C LYS A 209 -0.10 -20.61 -7.90
N ARG A 210 -1.03 -19.66 -7.83
CA ARG A 210 -1.82 -19.24 -9.00
C ARG A 210 -0.95 -18.57 -10.06
N ILE A 211 0.00 -17.74 -9.61
CA ILE A 211 0.96 -17.06 -10.50
C ILE A 211 1.86 -18.09 -11.19
N ILE A 212 2.42 -19.03 -10.44
CA ILE A 212 3.29 -20.09 -10.98
C ILE A 212 2.54 -20.97 -11.97
N ASN A 213 1.30 -21.38 -11.65
CA ASN A 213 0.49 -22.16 -12.58
C ASN A 213 0.18 -21.40 -13.88
N SER A 214 -0.07 -20.10 -13.78
CA SER A 214 -0.23 -19.24 -14.96
C SER A 214 1.08 -19.08 -15.73
N ALA A 215 2.23 -19.00 -15.03
CA ALA A 215 3.55 -18.94 -15.63
C ALA A 215 3.90 -20.17 -16.46
N LEU A 216 3.34 -21.36 -16.13
CA LEU A 216 3.50 -22.55 -16.96
C LEU A 216 2.92 -22.36 -18.37
N ILE A 217 1.86 -21.55 -18.53
CA ILE A 217 1.32 -21.18 -19.83
C ILE A 217 2.35 -20.34 -20.61
N TYR A 218 3.09 -19.47 -19.93
CA TYR A 218 4.15 -18.66 -20.55
C TYR A 218 5.37 -19.48 -20.97
N LEU A 219 5.63 -20.62 -20.32
CA LEU A 219 6.69 -21.53 -20.76
C LEU A 219 6.46 -22.03 -22.20
N TYR A 220 5.21 -22.10 -22.66
CA TYR A 220 4.89 -22.40 -24.05
C TYR A 220 5.12 -21.20 -24.99
N LEU A 221 4.98 -19.98 -24.49
CA LEU A 221 5.25 -18.78 -25.29
C LEU A 221 6.74 -18.56 -25.52
N ILE A 222 7.62 -19.04 -24.64
CA ILE A 222 9.06 -18.92 -24.79
C ILE A 222 9.58 -19.68 -26.03
N PRO A 223 9.30 -20.99 -26.19
CA PRO A 223 9.67 -21.71 -27.41
C PRO A 223 9.05 -21.12 -28.68
N LEU A 224 7.80 -20.67 -28.57
CA LEU A 224 7.11 -20.01 -29.71
C LEU A 224 7.81 -18.70 -30.11
N ALA A 225 8.20 -17.88 -29.13
CA ALA A 225 8.94 -16.64 -29.38
C ALA A 225 10.34 -16.89 -29.96
N LEU A 226 11.05 -17.93 -29.50
CA LEU A 226 12.33 -18.35 -30.07
C LEU A 226 12.17 -18.88 -31.50
N LEU A 227 11.12 -19.66 -31.75
CA LEU A 227 10.81 -20.16 -33.10
C LEU A 227 10.47 -19.02 -34.07
N LEU A 228 9.63 -18.07 -33.63
CA LEU A 228 9.30 -16.86 -34.38
C LEU A 228 10.55 -16.01 -34.61
N GLY A 229 11.43 -15.91 -33.63
CA GLY A 229 12.72 -15.25 -33.76
C GLY A 229 13.57 -15.83 -34.88
N ASN A 230 13.69 -17.14 -34.99
CA ASN A 230 14.40 -17.80 -36.06
C ASN A 230 13.77 -17.56 -37.44
N VAL A 231 12.44 -17.47 -37.52
CA VAL A 231 11.73 -17.11 -38.78
C VAL A 231 11.98 -15.65 -39.14
N VAL A 232 12.08 -14.76 -38.17
CA VAL A 232 12.41 -13.33 -38.39
C VAL A 232 13.80 -13.15 -39.00
N ASP A 233 14.79 -13.92 -38.54
CA ASP A 233 16.16 -13.86 -39.08
C ASP A 233 16.25 -14.35 -40.53
N ALA A 234 15.39 -15.29 -40.90
CA ALA A 234 15.31 -15.75 -42.29
C ALA A 234 14.71 -14.67 -43.23
N ASN A 235 14.02 -13.66 -42.69
CA ASN A 235 13.36 -12.59 -43.45
C ASN A 235 13.53 -11.22 -42.77
N PRO A 236 14.70 -10.63 -42.72
CA PRO A 236 14.99 -9.41 -41.96
C PRO A 236 14.19 -8.17 -42.44
N GLU A 237 13.78 -8.14 -43.71
CA GLU A 237 13.02 -7.02 -44.29
C GLU A 237 11.53 -7.00 -43.92
N ALA A 238 11.02 -8.08 -43.33
CA ALA A 238 9.57 -8.24 -43.11
C ALA A 238 9.00 -7.48 -41.90
N GLY A 239 9.78 -6.71 -41.14
CA GLY A 239 9.32 -6.02 -39.93
C GLY A 239 8.86 -6.95 -38.79
N LEU A 240 9.08 -8.25 -38.94
CA LEU A 240 8.66 -9.30 -38.00
C LEU A 240 9.31 -9.15 -36.61
N ALA A 241 10.56 -8.63 -36.57
CA ALA A 241 11.25 -8.36 -35.29
C ALA A 241 10.47 -7.38 -34.41
N ASN A 242 9.99 -6.29 -35.00
CA ASN A 242 9.19 -5.28 -34.29
C ASN A 242 7.84 -5.86 -33.85
N MET A 243 7.20 -6.69 -34.68
CA MET A 243 5.96 -7.37 -34.30
C MET A 243 6.16 -8.32 -33.11
N LEU A 244 7.27 -9.04 -33.07
CA LEU A 244 7.61 -9.90 -31.93
C LEU A 244 7.82 -9.12 -30.65
N GLN A 245 8.52 -7.99 -30.69
CA GLN A 245 8.70 -7.11 -29.53
C GLN A 245 7.35 -6.58 -29.01
N ILE A 246 6.45 -6.17 -29.90
CA ILE A 246 5.10 -5.72 -29.54
C ILE A 246 4.31 -6.86 -28.89
N LEU A 247 4.37 -8.07 -29.43
CA LEU A 247 3.70 -9.25 -28.86
C LEU A 247 4.22 -9.59 -27.47
N LEU A 248 5.55 -9.51 -27.24
CA LEU A 248 6.17 -9.73 -25.94
C LEU A 248 5.73 -8.65 -24.94
N LEU A 249 5.67 -7.38 -25.37
CA LEU A 249 5.19 -6.28 -24.53
C LEU A 249 3.71 -6.50 -24.14
N ALA A 250 2.86 -6.87 -25.09
CA ALA A 250 1.46 -7.16 -24.81
C ALA A 250 1.30 -8.30 -23.79
N ALA A 251 2.07 -9.39 -23.92
CA ALA A 251 2.07 -10.47 -22.95
C ALA A 251 2.46 -10.03 -21.55
N VAL A 252 3.50 -9.19 -21.43
CA VAL A 252 3.95 -8.62 -20.14
C VAL A 252 2.88 -7.74 -19.51
N VAL A 253 2.21 -6.89 -20.31
CA VAL A 253 1.12 -6.01 -19.84
C VAL A 253 -0.07 -6.83 -19.33
N VAL A 254 -0.51 -7.82 -20.10
CA VAL A 254 -1.63 -8.71 -19.70
C VAL A 254 -1.30 -9.44 -18.39
N PHE A 255 -0.09 -9.95 -18.27
CA PHE A 255 0.30 -10.70 -17.07
C PHE A 255 0.43 -9.78 -15.83
N SER A 256 0.91 -8.56 -16.03
CA SER A 256 0.94 -7.52 -15.01
C SER A 256 -0.47 -7.12 -14.56
N PHE A 257 -1.43 -7.02 -15.48
CA PHE A 257 -2.83 -6.74 -15.16
C PHE A 257 -3.48 -7.87 -14.35
N LEU A 258 -3.25 -9.11 -14.72
CA LEU A 258 -3.85 -10.28 -14.06
C LEU A 258 -3.27 -10.49 -12.65
N HIS A 259 -1.96 -10.36 -12.49
CA HIS A 259 -1.22 -10.77 -11.29
C HIS A 259 -0.52 -9.62 -10.54
N GLY A 260 -0.74 -8.38 -10.98
CA GLY A 260 -0.14 -7.19 -10.34
C GLY A 260 1.37 -7.14 -10.50
N TRP A 261 2.06 -6.49 -9.54
CA TRP A 261 3.51 -6.32 -9.58
C TRP A 261 4.31 -7.63 -9.59
N ARG A 262 3.76 -8.70 -9.00
CA ARG A 262 4.41 -10.03 -9.01
C ARG A 262 4.40 -10.63 -10.41
N GLY A 263 3.28 -10.49 -11.11
CA GLY A 263 3.17 -10.88 -12.50
C GLY A 263 4.13 -10.08 -13.38
N ALA A 264 4.21 -8.77 -13.15
CA ALA A 264 5.17 -7.91 -13.83
C ALA A 264 6.61 -8.38 -13.60
N ALA A 265 7.02 -8.59 -12.34
CA ALA A 265 8.37 -9.03 -12.01
C ALA A 265 8.76 -10.35 -12.69
N LEU A 266 7.85 -11.33 -12.68
CA LEU A 266 8.10 -12.62 -13.30
C LEU A 266 8.16 -12.53 -14.82
N SER A 267 7.20 -11.85 -15.44
CA SER A 267 7.14 -11.75 -16.92
C SER A 267 8.30 -10.94 -17.48
N VAL A 268 8.67 -9.83 -16.83
CA VAL A 268 9.83 -9.01 -17.23
C VAL A 268 11.13 -9.81 -17.13
N LEU A 269 11.33 -10.54 -16.02
CA LEU A 269 12.50 -11.41 -15.85
C LEU A 269 12.56 -12.48 -16.94
N THR A 270 11.44 -13.16 -17.19
CA THR A 270 11.36 -14.24 -18.21
C THR A 270 11.67 -13.72 -19.61
N VAL A 271 11.06 -12.60 -20.00
CA VAL A 271 11.30 -11.96 -21.31
C VAL A 271 12.74 -11.48 -21.42
N SER A 272 13.30 -10.93 -20.35
CA SER A 272 14.69 -10.45 -20.33
C SER A 272 15.69 -11.61 -20.50
N ILE A 273 15.48 -12.72 -19.79
CA ILE A 273 16.31 -13.93 -19.97
C ILE A 273 16.18 -14.46 -21.40
N MET A 274 14.97 -14.51 -21.95
CA MET A 274 14.74 -14.98 -23.31
C MET A 274 15.47 -14.12 -24.34
N ILE A 275 15.40 -12.79 -24.20
CA ILE A 275 16.12 -11.84 -25.07
C ILE A 275 17.62 -12.07 -24.96
N ALA A 276 18.17 -12.22 -23.74
CA ALA A 276 19.59 -12.46 -23.53
C ALA A 276 20.09 -13.77 -24.15
N VAL A 277 19.33 -14.86 -23.95
CA VAL A 277 19.67 -16.16 -24.51
C VAL A 277 19.64 -16.12 -26.04
N ASN A 278 18.61 -15.49 -26.60
CA ASN A 278 18.45 -15.34 -28.03
C ASN A 278 19.59 -14.52 -28.65
N ASP A 279 19.94 -13.38 -28.04
CA ASP A 279 21.09 -12.55 -28.49
C ASP A 279 22.41 -13.31 -28.44
N HIS A 280 22.62 -14.03 -27.32
CA HIS A 280 23.84 -14.86 -27.16
C HIS A 280 23.94 -15.98 -28.22
N LEU A 281 22.84 -16.68 -28.51
CA LEU A 281 22.83 -17.78 -29.48
C LEU A 281 23.04 -17.29 -30.91
N ARG A 282 22.65 -16.06 -31.22
CA ARG A 282 22.81 -15.50 -32.57
C ARG A 282 24.17 -14.87 -32.83
N GLY A 283 24.95 -14.65 -31.79
CA GLY A 283 26.23 -13.92 -31.91
C GLY A 283 26.04 -12.48 -32.40
N ASN A 284 24.84 -11.94 -32.31
CA ASN A 284 24.49 -10.59 -32.78
C ASN A 284 25.03 -9.53 -31.81
N ALA A 285 26.10 -8.86 -32.22
CA ALA A 285 26.75 -7.81 -31.44
C ALA A 285 26.16 -6.41 -31.66
N GLY A 286 25.06 -6.30 -32.44
CA GLY A 286 24.76 -5.04 -33.08
C GLY A 286 24.04 -4.01 -32.21
N ASN A 287 23.09 -4.41 -31.33
CA ASN A 287 22.11 -3.49 -30.76
C ASN A 287 21.91 -3.67 -29.26
N LEU A 288 22.99 -3.86 -28.51
CA LEU A 288 22.94 -4.05 -27.06
C LEU A 288 22.14 -2.93 -26.34
N LEU A 289 22.40 -1.68 -26.71
CA LEU A 289 21.74 -0.51 -26.09
C LEU A 289 20.23 -0.52 -26.40
N GLU A 290 19.82 -0.89 -27.60
CA GLU A 290 18.39 -0.99 -27.95
C GLU A 290 17.68 -2.05 -27.12
N LEU A 291 18.30 -3.21 -26.94
CA LEU A 291 17.75 -4.29 -26.09
C LEU A 291 17.66 -3.86 -24.63
N GLN A 292 18.71 -3.23 -24.11
CA GLN A 292 18.70 -2.69 -22.74
C GLN A 292 17.61 -1.63 -22.56
N LEU A 293 17.48 -0.71 -23.51
CA LEU A 293 16.44 0.32 -23.48
C LEU A 293 15.04 -0.30 -23.53
N PHE A 294 14.82 -1.29 -24.40
CA PHE A 294 13.56 -2.01 -24.48
C PHE A 294 13.21 -2.66 -23.14
N VAL A 295 14.13 -3.40 -22.54
CA VAL A 295 13.94 -4.07 -21.23
C VAL A 295 13.73 -3.04 -20.12
N ALA A 296 14.47 -1.93 -20.12
CA ALA A 296 14.34 -0.86 -19.13
C ALA A 296 12.95 -0.21 -19.17
N VAL A 297 12.49 0.16 -20.37
CA VAL A 297 11.18 0.80 -20.56
C VAL A 297 10.05 -0.18 -20.26
N MET A 298 10.09 -1.36 -20.89
CA MET A 298 9.10 -2.41 -20.68
C MET A 298 9.00 -2.82 -19.19
N GLY A 299 10.16 -3.06 -18.57
CA GLY A 299 10.24 -3.48 -17.17
C GLY A 299 9.71 -2.41 -16.22
N SER A 300 10.11 -1.16 -16.43
CA SER A 300 9.63 -0.02 -15.63
C SER A 300 8.12 0.15 -15.75
N MET A 301 7.60 0.19 -16.99
CA MET A 301 6.16 0.32 -17.23
C MET A 301 5.38 -0.85 -16.62
N ALA A 302 5.83 -2.09 -16.80
CA ALA A 302 5.16 -3.26 -16.27
C ALA A 302 5.11 -3.27 -14.74
N LEU A 303 6.22 -2.95 -14.08
CA LEU A 303 6.30 -2.93 -12.61
C LEU A 303 5.43 -1.82 -12.01
N LEU A 304 5.48 -0.60 -12.56
CA LEU A 304 4.66 0.51 -12.11
C LEU A 304 3.18 0.26 -12.38
N PHE A 305 2.85 -0.27 -13.55
CA PHE A 305 1.48 -0.66 -13.89
C PHE A 305 0.96 -1.78 -12.99
N GLY A 306 1.76 -2.83 -12.77
CA GLY A 306 1.39 -3.93 -11.87
C GLY A 306 1.19 -3.48 -10.43
N ALA A 307 2.03 -2.56 -9.93
CA ALA A 307 1.86 -1.95 -8.60
C ALA A 307 0.58 -1.11 -8.52
N SER A 308 0.27 -0.33 -9.57
CA SER A 308 -0.96 0.47 -9.65
C SER A 308 -2.22 -0.42 -9.65
N VAL A 309 -2.19 -1.54 -10.38
CA VAL A 309 -3.30 -2.51 -10.42
C VAL A 309 -3.53 -3.12 -9.04
N ASP A 310 -2.47 -3.49 -8.32
CA ASP A 310 -2.61 -4.04 -6.97
C ASP A 310 -3.15 -3.00 -5.98
N GLU A 311 -2.71 -1.74 -6.06
CA GLU A 311 -3.21 -0.65 -5.23
C GLU A 311 -4.69 -0.35 -5.52
N LEU A 312 -5.08 -0.35 -6.80
CA LEU A 312 -6.48 -0.20 -7.20
C LEU A 312 -7.36 -1.32 -6.65
N LYS A 313 -6.93 -2.59 -6.74
CA LYS A 313 -7.65 -3.74 -6.17
C LYS A 313 -7.80 -3.63 -4.64
N LEU A 314 -6.76 -3.18 -3.94
CA LEU A 314 -6.81 -2.96 -2.49
C LEU A 314 -7.81 -1.85 -2.13
N SER A 315 -7.80 -0.74 -2.87
CA SER A 315 -8.74 0.37 -2.69
C SER A 315 -10.19 -0.05 -2.95
N GLU A 316 -10.43 -0.81 -4.02
CA GLU A 316 -11.75 -1.35 -4.35
C GLU A 316 -12.28 -2.26 -3.25
N ASN A 317 -11.45 -3.19 -2.75
CA ASN A 317 -11.84 -4.08 -1.65
C ASN A 317 -12.14 -3.31 -0.35
N ALA A 318 -11.36 -2.26 -0.04
CA ALA A 318 -11.63 -1.39 1.10
C ALA A 318 -12.96 -0.66 0.95
N LEU A 319 -13.22 -0.07 -0.22
CA LEU A 319 -14.48 0.62 -0.53
C LEU A 319 -15.69 -0.31 -0.41
N GLN A 320 -15.60 -1.54 -0.92
CA GLN A 320 -16.66 -2.55 -0.79
C GLN A 320 -16.92 -2.92 0.68
N SER A 321 -15.86 -3.07 1.48
CA SER A 321 -15.96 -3.33 2.92
C SER A 321 -16.66 -2.18 3.65
N ASP A 322 -16.27 -0.93 3.36
CA ASP A 322 -16.86 0.26 3.98
C ASP A 322 -18.31 0.46 3.55
N LYS A 323 -18.64 0.22 2.28
CA LYS A 323 -20.03 0.18 1.80
C LYS A 323 -20.89 -0.85 2.56
N GLY A 324 -20.34 -2.05 2.77
CA GLY A 324 -21.02 -3.08 3.57
C GLY A 324 -21.22 -2.70 5.03
N ARG A 325 -20.25 -2.01 5.65
CA ARG A 325 -20.37 -1.47 7.02
C ARG A 325 -21.43 -0.38 7.11
N LEU A 326 -21.44 0.54 6.14
CA LEU A 326 -22.42 1.62 6.08
C LEU A 326 -23.84 1.08 5.91
N GLN A 327 -24.05 0.10 5.03
CA GLN A 327 -25.36 -0.55 4.86
C GLN A 327 -25.87 -1.20 6.15
N LYS A 328 -24.99 -1.88 6.90
CA LYS A 328 -25.34 -2.49 8.20
C LYS A 328 -25.69 -1.42 9.23
N ALA A 329 -24.94 -0.31 9.28
CA ALA A 329 -25.22 0.80 10.20
C ALA A 329 -26.55 1.47 9.90
N LEU A 330 -26.85 1.71 8.62
CA LEU A 330 -28.15 2.27 8.19
C LEU A 330 -29.32 1.34 8.53
N ALA A 331 -29.17 0.02 8.33
CA ALA A 331 -30.21 -0.94 8.70
C ALA A 331 -30.45 -0.97 10.23
N ALA A 332 -29.37 -0.93 11.02
CA ALA A 332 -29.47 -0.87 12.49
C ALA A 332 -30.13 0.42 12.98
N LEU A 333 -29.80 1.56 12.35
CA LEU A 333 -30.45 2.86 12.66
C LEU A 333 -31.94 2.83 12.33
N ALA A 334 -32.31 2.34 11.14
CA ALA A 334 -33.71 2.22 10.73
C ALA A 334 -34.52 1.31 11.69
N ASP A 335 -33.93 0.19 12.13
CA ASP A 335 -34.57 -0.71 13.09
C ASP A 335 -34.69 -0.06 14.49
N SER A 336 -33.69 0.69 14.92
CA SER A 336 -33.73 1.46 16.18
C SER A 336 -34.82 2.56 16.13
N THR A 337 -34.87 3.31 15.04
CA THR A 337 -35.90 4.34 14.84
C THR A 337 -37.30 3.73 14.84
N ARG A 338 -37.48 2.61 14.14
CA ARG A 338 -38.77 1.90 14.11
C ARG A 338 -39.18 1.41 15.50
N ARG A 339 -38.25 0.88 16.31
CA ARG A 339 -38.53 0.50 17.69
C ARG A 339 -38.88 1.68 18.58
N SER A 340 -38.18 2.81 18.44
CA SER A 340 -38.46 4.02 19.17
C SER A 340 -39.87 4.54 18.85
N MET A 341 -40.23 4.65 17.57
CA MET A 341 -41.58 5.08 17.16
C MET A 341 -42.68 4.14 17.67
N HIS A 342 -42.43 2.82 17.64
CA HIS A 342 -43.39 1.86 18.17
C HIS A 342 -43.56 1.97 19.71
N SER A 343 -42.45 2.18 20.44
CA SER A 343 -42.50 2.43 21.88
C SER A 343 -43.27 3.70 22.22
N GLU A 344 -43.05 4.78 21.47
CA GLU A 344 -43.76 6.05 21.63
C GLU A 344 -45.28 5.88 21.39
N GLU A 345 -45.66 5.16 20.34
CA GLU A 345 -47.06 4.87 20.04
C GLU A 345 -47.75 4.02 21.13
N LEU A 346 -47.03 3.03 21.68
CA LEU A 346 -47.53 2.22 22.80
C LEU A 346 -47.75 3.08 24.06
N GLU A 347 -46.80 3.95 24.36
CA GLU A 347 -46.89 4.84 25.51
C GLU A 347 -48.04 5.84 25.35
N ARG A 348 -48.19 6.42 24.16
CA ARG A 348 -49.32 7.28 23.85
C ARG A 348 -50.67 6.58 24.02
N LYS A 349 -50.80 5.32 23.59
CA LYS A 349 -52.02 4.50 23.81
C LYS A 349 -52.24 4.16 25.27
N ARG A 350 -51.16 3.97 26.04
CA ARG A 350 -51.26 3.73 27.49
C ARG A 350 -51.80 4.98 28.20
N LEU A 351 -51.19 6.13 27.96
CA LEU A 351 -51.60 7.41 28.55
C LEU A 351 -53.06 7.79 28.20
N ALA A 352 -53.47 7.54 26.95
CA ALA A 352 -54.84 7.78 26.53
C ALA A 352 -55.86 6.91 27.30
N ARG A 353 -55.53 5.63 27.61
CA ARG A 353 -56.39 4.74 28.41
C ARG A 353 -56.45 5.16 29.89
N GLU A 354 -55.29 5.45 30.49
CA GLU A 354 -55.20 5.92 31.87
C GLU A 354 -56.03 7.20 32.05
N LEU A 355 -55.95 8.15 31.09
CA LEU A 355 -56.74 9.35 31.08
C LEU A 355 -58.26 9.06 31.01
N HIS A 356 -58.63 8.15 30.09
CA HIS A 356 -60.06 7.79 29.92
C HIS A 356 -60.64 7.16 31.19
N ASP A 357 -59.89 6.27 31.85
CA ASP A 357 -60.30 5.57 33.04
C ASP A 357 -60.41 6.53 34.26
N ASP A 358 -59.39 7.38 34.47
CA ASP A 358 -59.37 8.36 35.54
C ASP A 358 -60.52 9.43 35.39
N MET A 359 -60.60 9.95 34.18
CA MET A 359 -61.71 10.94 33.90
C MET A 359 -63.11 10.31 33.98
N GLY A 360 -63.24 9.06 33.48
CA GLY A 360 -64.48 8.30 33.57
C GLY A 360 -64.97 8.10 35.04
N GLN A 361 -64.03 7.71 35.91
CA GLN A 361 -64.24 7.50 37.31
C GLN A 361 -64.66 8.84 38.01
N ILE A 362 -63.96 9.95 37.75
CA ILE A 362 -64.23 11.24 38.33
C ILE A 362 -65.55 11.75 37.83
N LEU A 363 -65.92 11.65 36.56
CA LEU A 363 -67.20 12.03 35.98
C LEU A 363 -68.35 11.24 36.59
N THR A 364 -68.20 9.91 36.77
CA THR A 364 -69.15 9.04 37.39
C THR A 364 -69.44 9.46 38.85
N ALA A 365 -68.38 9.78 39.60
CA ALA A 365 -68.50 10.27 40.98
C ALA A 365 -69.14 11.63 41.02
N MET A 366 -68.88 12.54 40.09
CA MET A 366 -69.56 13.82 39.98
C MET A 366 -71.04 13.66 39.67
N GLN A 367 -71.43 12.79 38.74
CA GLN A 367 -72.83 12.50 38.44
C GLN A 367 -73.55 11.93 39.63
N ALA A 368 -72.98 11.01 40.37
CA ALA A 368 -73.58 10.50 41.60
C ALA A 368 -73.79 11.59 42.63
N GLN A 369 -72.81 12.50 42.83
CA GLN A 369 -72.89 13.61 43.77
C GLN A 369 -73.97 14.63 43.37
N ILE A 370 -74.10 14.94 42.09
CA ILE A 370 -75.16 15.82 41.56
C ILE A 370 -76.50 15.16 41.80
N SER A 371 -76.65 13.86 41.57
CA SER A 371 -77.94 13.18 41.83
C SER A 371 -78.36 13.21 43.31
N VAL A 372 -77.40 13.07 44.25
CA VAL A 372 -77.64 13.22 45.66
C VAL A 372 -78.03 14.67 46.05
N SER A 373 -77.39 15.66 45.42
CA SER A 373 -77.68 17.07 45.72
C SER A 373 -79.09 17.57 45.22
N GLN A 374 -79.78 16.78 44.38
CA GLN A 374 -81.14 17.06 43.91
C GLN A 374 -82.22 16.56 44.85
N GLN A 375 -81.87 15.82 45.91
CA GLN A 375 -82.85 15.43 46.94
C GLN A 375 -83.11 16.58 47.92
N PRO A 376 -84.34 16.77 48.45
CA PRO A 376 -84.67 17.89 49.29
C PRO A 376 -84.21 17.65 50.74
N ASP A 377 -82.96 17.79 51.03
CA ASP A 377 -82.31 17.67 52.34
C ASP A 377 -81.69 19.00 52.80
N GLY A 378 -81.50 19.17 54.09
CA GLY A 378 -81.20 20.44 54.80
C GLY A 378 -79.96 21.17 54.33
N ASP A 379 -79.78 22.45 54.71
CA ASP A 379 -78.66 23.33 54.31
C ASP A 379 -77.25 22.82 54.63
N ALA A 380 -77.11 21.92 55.61
CA ALA A 380 -75.81 21.32 55.97
C ALA A 380 -75.33 20.32 54.89
N ASP A 381 -76.28 19.52 54.38
CA ASP A 381 -75.95 18.50 53.37
C ASP A 381 -75.66 19.10 52.01
N ARG A 382 -76.26 20.24 51.66
CA ARG A 382 -75.96 21.02 50.45
C ARG A 382 -74.56 21.60 50.48
N ARG A 383 -74.04 22.03 51.62
CA ARG A 383 -72.66 22.53 51.75
C ARG A 383 -71.62 21.37 51.63
N ALA A 384 -71.90 20.23 52.25
CA ALA A 384 -71.02 19.04 52.15
C ALA A 384 -70.94 18.52 50.70
N ASN A 385 -72.11 18.51 50.00
CA ASN A 385 -72.13 18.08 48.59
C ASN A 385 -71.39 19.05 47.65
N SER A 386 -71.59 20.40 47.89
CA SER A 386 -70.84 21.41 47.12
C SER A 386 -69.32 21.29 47.31
N GLN A 387 -68.85 21.06 48.54
CA GLN A 387 -67.43 20.85 48.84
C GLN A 387 -66.89 19.56 48.21
N SER A 388 -67.73 18.51 48.17
CA SER A 388 -67.33 17.25 47.51
C SER A 388 -67.19 17.39 46.01
N LEU A 389 -68.15 18.12 45.37
CA LEU A 389 -68.04 18.42 43.92
C LEU A 389 -66.84 19.29 43.57
N GLU A 390 -66.56 20.30 44.42
CA GLU A 390 -65.39 21.13 44.27
C GLU A 390 -64.05 20.27 44.32
N ARG A 391 -63.97 19.36 45.32
CA ARG A 391 -62.82 18.42 45.41
C ARG A 391 -62.71 17.53 44.20
N LEU A 392 -63.81 17.00 43.67
CA LEU A 392 -63.77 16.14 42.45
C LEU A 392 -63.34 16.91 41.21
N THR A 393 -63.80 18.16 41.07
CA THR A 393 -63.44 19.08 39.99
C THR A 393 -61.94 19.42 40.05
N GLN A 394 -61.41 19.70 41.26
CA GLN A 394 -59.98 19.93 41.49
C GLN A 394 -59.16 18.69 41.16
N LYS A 395 -59.63 17.49 41.56
CA LYS A 395 -58.95 16.23 41.25
C LYS A 395 -58.90 15.94 39.76
N MET A 396 -59.99 16.21 39.03
CA MET A 396 -60.06 16.11 37.57
C MET A 396 -59.08 17.07 36.88
N GLY A 397 -59.03 18.31 37.34
CA GLY A 397 -58.11 19.33 36.85
C GLY A 397 -56.66 18.93 37.07
N ALA A 398 -56.34 18.36 38.24
CA ALA A 398 -55.00 17.86 38.52
C ALA A 398 -54.60 16.63 37.66
N SER A 399 -55.52 15.68 37.44
CA SER A 399 -55.30 14.51 36.56
C SER A 399 -55.06 14.92 35.11
N LEU A 400 -55.90 15.84 34.59
CA LEU A 400 -55.75 16.42 33.26
C LEU A 400 -54.39 17.11 33.11
N LYS A 401 -53.99 17.94 34.07
CA LYS A 401 -52.74 18.66 34.07
C LYS A 401 -51.54 17.69 34.11
N SER A 402 -51.62 16.61 34.85
CA SER A 402 -50.58 15.57 34.90
C SER A 402 -50.37 14.89 33.54
N VAL A 403 -51.45 14.59 32.82
CA VAL A 403 -51.39 13.96 31.50
C VAL A 403 -50.91 14.95 30.45
N VAL A 404 -51.35 16.19 30.48
CA VAL A 404 -50.83 17.23 29.56
C VAL A 404 -49.31 17.43 29.76
N ASN A 405 -48.86 17.49 31.01
CA ASN A 405 -47.43 17.62 31.31
C ASN A 405 -46.62 16.39 30.91
N ALA A 406 -47.18 15.18 30.95
CA ALA A 406 -46.54 13.97 30.47
C ALA A 406 -46.46 13.92 28.92
N LEU A 407 -47.37 14.55 28.22
CA LEU A 407 -47.42 14.63 26.74
C LEU A 407 -46.60 15.78 26.16
N THR A 408 -46.39 16.85 26.91
CA THR A 408 -45.56 18.01 26.52
C THR A 408 -44.77 18.48 27.74
N PRO A 409 -43.50 18.16 27.88
CA PRO A 409 -42.68 18.73 28.94
C PRO A 409 -42.42 20.22 28.64
N ASP A 410 -43.41 21.08 28.97
CA ASP A 410 -43.36 22.53 28.78
C ASP A 410 -42.14 23.17 29.46
N GLU A 411 -41.72 22.61 30.56
CA GLU A 411 -40.55 23.07 31.29
C GLU A 411 -39.24 22.91 30.47
N LEU A 412 -39.13 21.82 29.70
CA LEU A 412 -37.94 21.59 28.85
C LEU A 412 -37.92 22.58 27.69
N ASN A 413 -39.08 22.85 27.08
CA ASN A 413 -39.21 23.75 25.93
C ASN A 413 -39.10 25.22 26.31
N GLN A 414 -39.57 25.61 27.51
CA GLN A 414 -39.58 27.02 27.97
C GLN A 414 -38.29 27.41 28.70
N LEU A 415 -37.71 26.50 29.46
CA LEU A 415 -36.57 26.79 30.34
C LEU A 415 -35.22 26.24 29.82
N GLY A 416 -35.24 25.33 28.85
CA GLY A 416 -34.09 24.58 28.43
C GLY A 416 -33.66 23.49 29.44
N LEU A 417 -32.84 22.55 29.00
CA LEU A 417 -32.49 21.36 29.78
C LEU A 417 -31.86 21.69 31.16
N TYR A 418 -30.96 22.65 31.21
CA TYR A 418 -30.28 23.05 32.45
C TYR A 418 -31.26 23.57 33.50
N ALA A 419 -32.10 24.52 33.14
CA ALA A 419 -33.06 25.16 34.04
C ALA A 419 -34.19 24.20 34.41
N ALA A 420 -34.64 23.34 33.48
CA ALA A 420 -35.68 22.33 33.76
C ALA A 420 -35.20 21.28 34.78
N ILE A 421 -33.92 20.86 34.70
CA ILE A 421 -33.33 19.93 35.68
C ILE A 421 -33.07 20.65 37.02
N THR A 422 -32.53 21.87 37.01
CA THR A 422 -32.07 22.56 38.22
C THR A 422 -33.21 23.16 39.02
N TYR A 423 -34.28 23.70 38.38
CA TYR A 423 -35.35 24.45 38.99
C TYR A 423 -36.75 23.94 38.67
N GLY A 424 -36.88 22.97 37.75
CA GLY A 424 -38.14 22.43 37.31
C GLY A 424 -38.74 21.38 38.24
N SER A 425 -39.70 20.64 37.71
CA SER A 425 -40.46 19.64 38.46
C SER A 425 -39.61 18.62 39.25
N PRO A 426 -38.42 18.16 38.77
CA PRO A 426 -37.58 17.23 39.56
C PRO A 426 -37.08 17.86 40.86
N ALA A 427 -36.61 19.10 40.82
CA ALA A 427 -36.11 19.82 42.00
C ALA A 427 -37.23 20.11 43.00
N GLN A 428 -38.41 20.56 42.53
CA GLN A 428 -39.59 20.79 43.36
C GLN A 428 -40.11 19.52 44.03
N LEU A 429 -40.09 18.40 43.34
CA LEU A 429 -40.53 17.10 43.89
C LEU A 429 -39.57 16.62 44.99
N CYS A 430 -38.28 16.84 44.85
CA CYS A 430 -37.26 16.52 45.85
C CYS A 430 -37.43 17.43 47.08
N GLU A 431 -37.69 18.74 46.89
CA GLU A 431 -37.93 19.69 47.98
C GLU A 431 -39.17 19.33 48.83
N VAL A 432 -40.31 19.05 48.16
CA VAL A 432 -41.53 18.60 48.82
C VAL A 432 -41.35 17.25 49.55
N SER A 433 -40.48 16.40 49.01
CA SER A 433 -40.19 15.09 49.62
C SER A 433 -39.06 15.13 50.66
N HIS A 434 -38.54 16.30 50.98
CA HIS A 434 -37.38 16.50 51.88
C HIS A 434 -36.14 15.70 51.47
N ILE A 435 -35.94 15.48 50.17
CA ILE A 435 -34.77 14.79 49.59
C ILE A 435 -33.77 15.84 49.15
N GLY A 436 -32.50 15.71 49.60
CA GLY A 436 -31.41 16.54 49.13
C GLY A 436 -31.17 16.35 47.62
N TYR A 437 -31.36 17.43 46.85
CA TYR A 437 -31.18 17.42 45.39
C TYR A 437 -30.00 18.32 45.01
N GLN A 438 -28.99 17.74 44.36
CA GLN A 438 -27.84 18.49 43.86
C GLN A 438 -27.58 18.09 42.41
N VAL A 439 -27.44 19.08 41.54
CA VAL A 439 -27.17 18.88 40.12
C VAL A 439 -25.70 19.26 39.84
N ASP A 440 -24.91 18.29 39.40
CA ASP A 440 -23.55 18.51 38.92
C ASP A 440 -23.50 18.27 37.41
N LEU A 441 -23.34 19.35 36.65
CA LEU A 441 -23.30 19.30 35.19
C LEU A 441 -21.87 19.53 34.70
N GLN A 442 -21.21 18.45 34.27
CA GLN A 442 -19.90 18.51 33.66
C GLN A 442 -20.04 18.51 32.12
N GLY A 443 -19.77 19.64 31.49
CA GLY A 443 -19.75 19.80 30.04
C GLY A 443 -20.05 21.23 29.57
N ASN A 444 -19.49 21.63 28.42
CA ASN A 444 -19.84 22.89 27.78
C ASN A 444 -21.31 22.81 27.28
N SER A 445 -22.12 23.78 27.69
CA SER A 445 -23.48 23.98 27.17
C SER A 445 -23.39 24.18 25.65
N LEU A 446 -23.73 23.15 24.88
CA LEU A 446 -24.04 23.33 23.46
C LEU A 446 -25.37 24.09 23.38
N PRO A 447 -25.44 25.21 22.66
CA PRO A 447 -26.75 25.87 22.42
C PRO A 447 -27.63 24.91 21.61
N LEU A 448 -28.89 24.79 22.05
CA LEU A 448 -29.88 23.92 21.42
C LEU A 448 -30.24 24.35 19.97
N ASP A 449 -29.81 25.54 19.53
CA ASP A 449 -30.03 26.07 18.18
C ASP A 449 -29.18 25.42 17.08
N ALA A 450 -28.41 24.37 17.40
CA ALA A 450 -27.54 23.67 16.44
C ALA A 450 -28.12 22.34 15.93
N LEU A 451 -29.40 22.09 16.13
CA LEU A 451 -30.10 20.85 15.72
C LEU A 451 -31.33 21.12 14.84
N ASP A 452 -31.22 22.14 13.94
CA ASP A 452 -32.11 22.27 12.77
C ASP A 452 -31.43 21.68 11.50
#